data_d0bd1a49333d429c580ef00317b9552e
#
_entry.id   d0bd1a49333d429c580ef00317b9552e
#
_cell.length_a   1.000
_cell.length_b   1.000
_cell.length_c   1.000
_cell.angle_alpha   90.00
_cell.angle_beta   90.00
_cell.angle_gamma   90.00
#
_symmetry.space_group_name_H-M   'P 1'
#
loop_
_entity.id
_entity.type
_entity.pdbx_description
1 polymer ?
#
loop_
_entity_poly.entity_id
_entity_poly.type
_entity_poly.pdbx_seq_one_letter_code
_entity_poly.pdbx_strand_id
1 'polypeptide(L)'
;LGCSAQYVRKLLREGRLAGQKIGDSWIINDDTLESFDRKDLRMKKNDVPDRKSKKAPKQDALNCLSFFSGAMGLDIGLEQEGINILLACETDNACRRTIVANEPGIGLIGDIRDYTVGEILEYANLRENGQVDIVVGGPPCQAFSTAGKRLGFQYERGNVFLKYIEVIREIQPQYAVIENVRGLFSSALSIDIDDEITRSYDLDWAKTPGSTLFYIKKKLEAAGYN
;
A
#
# COMPACT_ATOMS: atom_id res chain seq x y z
N LEU A 1 -11.34 15.27 -4.08
CA LEU A 1 -11.22 14.15 -3.13
C LEU A 1 -10.14 13.14 -3.52
N GLY A 2 -9.64 13.12 -4.76
CA GLY A 2 -8.60 12.17 -5.23
C GLY A 2 -9.00 10.70 -5.14
N CYS A 3 -10.28 10.38 -5.21
CA CYS A 3 -10.83 9.03 -5.16
C CYS A 3 -11.77 8.77 -6.36
N SER A 4 -12.03 7.49 -6.67
CA SER A 4 -12.88 7.11 -7.80
C SER A 4 -14.34 7.56 -7.63
N ALA A 5 -15.01 7.86 -8.73
CA ALA A 5 -16.45 8.20 -8.72
C ALA A 5 -17.31 7.10 -8.06
N GLN A 6 -16.88 5.84 -8.16
CA GLN A 6 -17.56 4.70 -7.57
C GLN A 6 -17.46 4.73 -6.04
N TYR A 7 -16.31 5.14 -5.52
CA TYR A 7 -16.07 5.30 -4.09
C TYR A 7 -16.86 6.51 -3.53
N VAL A 8 -16.90 7.63 -4.24
CA VAL A 8 -17.72 8.79 -3.86
C VAL A 8 -19.20 8.40 -3.75
N ARG A 9 -19.73 7.65 -4.74
CA ARG A 9 -21.11 7.13 -4.68
C ARG A 9 -21.36 6.20 -3.50
N LYS A 10 -20.36 5.43 -3.08
CA LYS A 10 -20.44 4.59 -1.89
C LYS A 10 -20.55 5.43 -0.62
N LEU A 11 -19.70 6.45 -0.46
CA LEU A 11 -19.73 7.38 0.66
C LEU A 11 -21.06 8.11 0.81
N LEU A 12 -21.64 8.54 -0.31
CA LEU A 12 -22.94 9.19 -0.35
C LEU A 12 -24.09 8.26 0.07
N ARG A 13 -24.06 7.00 -0.41
CA ARG A 13 -25.07 5.99 0.00
C ARG A 13 -24.97 5.61 1.47
N GLU A 14 -23.77 5.61 2.03
CA GLU A 14 -23.50 5.32 3.44
C GLU A 14 -23.70 6.53 4.35
N GLY A 15 -24.08 7.70 3.79
CA GLY A 15 -24.24 8.95 4.55
C GLY A 15 -22.95 9.52 5.13
N ARG A 16 -21.81 9.06 4.66
CA ARG A 16 -20.46 9.46 5.10
C ARG A 16 -19.96 10.71 4.38
N LEU A 17 -20.51 11.01 3.25
CA LEU A 17 -20.37 12.27 2.55
C LEU A 17 -21.76 12.84 2.37
N ALA A 18 -21.98 14.08 2.80
CA ALA A 18 -23.27 14.71 2.63
C ALA A 18 -23.50 15.06 1.16
N GLY A 19 -24.68 14.76 0.65
CA GLY A 19 -25.07 15.07 -0.72
C GLY A 19 -26.55 14.79 -0.91
N GLN A 20 -27.14 15.46 -1.89
CA GLN A 20 -28.55 15.30 -2.24
C GLN A 20 -28.70 14.44 -3.49
N LYS A 21 -29.55 13.41 -3.42
CA LYS A 21 -29.86 12.58 -4.58
C LYS A 21 -31.00 13.22 -5.37
N ILE A 22 -30.77 13.47 -6.66
CA ILE A 22 -31.78 13.99 -7.60
C ILE A 22 -31.82 13.03 -8.79
N GLY A 23 -32.89 12.26 -8.90
CA GLY A 23 -33.01 11.19 -9.89
C GLY A 23 -31.89 10.15 -9.69
N ASP A 24 -31.13 9.88 -10.73
CA ASP A 24 -29.97 8.93 -10.69
C ASP A 24 -28.64 9.62 -10.37
N SER A 25 -28.64 10.92 -10.14
CA SER A 25 -27.44 11.72 -9.88
C SER A 25 -27.37 12.16 -8.42
N TRP A 26 -26.13 12.38 -7.95
CA TRP A 26 -25.84 12.97 -6.66
C TRP A 26 -25.26 14.38 -6.84
N ILE A 27 -25.76 15.33 -6.07
CA ILE A 27 -25.20 16.67 -5.98
C ILE A 27 -24.51 16.83 -4.64
N ILE A 28 -23.29 17.32 -4.67
CA ILE A 28 -22.44 17.59 -3.50
C ILE A 28 -22.07 19.06 -3.58
N ASN A 29 -22.28 19.81 -2.50
CA ASN A 29 -21.89 21.20 -2.43
C ASN A 29 -20.37 21.34 -2.21
N ASP A 30 -19.77 22.40 -2.75
CA ASP A 30 -18.34 22.67 -2.62
C ASP A 30 -17.92 22.79 -1.16
N ASP A 31 -18.68 23.46 -0.31
CA ASP A 31 -18.43 23.56 1.14
C ASP A 31 -18.33 22.17 1.82
N THR A 32 -19.13 21.23 1.37
CA THR A 32 -19.09 19.84 1.85
C THR A 32 -17.81 19.14 1.42
N LEU A 33 -17.31 19.41 0.22
CA LEU A 33 -16.06 18.85 -0.28
C LEU A 33 -14.84 19.48 0.40
N GLU A 34 -14.87 20.78 0.68
CA GLU A 34 -13.79 21.49 1.37
C GLU A 34 -13.70 21.10 2.85
N SER A 35 -14.86 20.92 3.51
CA SER A 35 -14.92 20.48 4.91
C SER A 35 -14.68 18.99 5.12
N PHE A 36 -14.64 18.21 4.04
CA PHE A 36 -14.48 16.77 4.10
C PHE A 36 -13.02 16.40 4.36
N ASP A 37 -12.67 16.11 5.62
CA ASP A 37 -11.32 15.66 5.99
C ASP A 37 -11.11 14.19 5.59
N ARG A 38 -9.99 13.92 4.89
CA ARG A 38 -9.56 12.54 4.59
C ARG A 38 -9.35 11.70 5.86
N LYS A 39 -9.06 12.33 7.00
CA LYS A 39 -8.98 11.65 8.29
C LYS A 39 -10.31 11.03 8.70
N ASP A 40 -11.43 11.64 8.33
CA ASP A 40 -12.77 11.06 8.56
C ASP A 40 -12.99 9.78 7.76
N LEU A 41 -12.31 9.60 6.64
CA LEU A 41 -12.31 8.35 5.88
C LEU A 41 -11.55 7.24 6.61
N ARG A 42 -10.42 7.57 7.24
CA ARG A 42 -9.63 6.60 8.02
C ARG A 42 -10.43 5.99 9.16
N MET A 43 -11.09 6.83 9.97
CA MET A 43 -11.77 6.40 11.19
C MET A 43 -13.03 5.54 10.99
N LYS A 44 -13.65 5.57 9.80
CA LYS A 44 -14.89 4.82 9.53
C LYS A 44 -14.74 3.64 8.57
N LYS A 45 -13.56 3.45 7.98
CA LYS A 45 -13.32 2.41 6.99
C LYS A 45 -13.00 1.05 7.61
N ASN A 46 -12.43 1.03 8.79
CA ASN A 46 -11.97 -0.19 9.46
C ASN A 46 -12.77 -0.43 10.76
N ASP A 47 -13.43 -1.59 10.87
CA ASP A 47 -14.06 -2.04 12.10
C ASP A 47 -13.03 -2.29 13.21
N VAL A 48 -11.79 -2.54 12.81
CA VAL A 48 -10.63 -2.68 13.69
C VAL A 48 -9.78 -1.42 13.53
N PRO A 49 -9.61 -0.61 14.59
CA PRO A 49 -8.82 0.62 14.51
C PRO A 49 -7.33 0.32 14.32
N ASP A 50 -6.64 1.29 13.75
CA ASP A 50 -5.18 1.27 13.70
C ASP A 50 -4.60 1.35 15.09
N ARG A 51 -3.45 0.70 15.31
CA ARG A 51 -2.81 0.63 16.62
C ARG A 51 -1.30 0.57 16.51
N LYS A 52 -0.62 1.17 17.49
CA LYS A 52 0.84 1.09 17.59
C LYS A 52 1.27 -0.28 18.07
N SER A 53 2.44 -0.71 17.60
CA SER A 53 3.07 -1.93 18.05
C SER A 53 3.40 -1.87 19.54
N LYS A 54 3.12 -2.96 20.23
CA LYS A 54 3.63 -3.23 21.59
C LYS A 54 4.92 -4.07 21.55
N LYS A 55 5.23 -4.64 20.37
CA LYS A 55 6.50 -5.33 20.14
C LYS A 55 7.63 -4.29 20.11
N ALA A 56 8.78 -4.65 20.63
CA ALA A 56 10.00 -3.85 20.52
C ALA A 56 10.92 -4.43 19.44
N PRO A 57 11.76 -3.59 18.80
CA PRO A 57 12.85 -4.07 17.99
C PRO A 57 13.73 -5.03 18.78
N LYS A 58 14.21 -6.09 18.16
CA LYS A 58 15.11 -7.07 18.75
C LYS A 58 16.50 -6.89 18.14
N GLN A 59 17.55 -6.92 18.98
CA GLN A 59 18.93 -6.80 18.51
C GLN A 59 19.43 -8.08 17.82
N ASP A 60 18.94 -9.23 18.27
CA ASP A 60 19.38 -10.54 17.78
C ASP A 60 18.42 -11.14 16.73
N ALA A 61 17.51 -10.34 16.18
CA ALA A 61 16.59 -10.75 15.14
C ALA A 61 16.39 -9.64 14.11
N LEU A 62 16.12 -10.02 12.87
CA LEU A 62 15.78 -9.07 11.82
C LEU A 62 14.39 -8.47 12.07
N ASN A 63 14.31 -7.15 12.12
CA ASN A 63 13.06 -6.41 12.32
C ASN A 63 12.38 -6.16 10.98
N CYS A 64 11.12 -6.56 10.86
CA CYS A 64 10.37 -6.55 9.63
C CYS A 64 9.10 -5.71 9.71
N LEU A 65 8.81 -4.99 8.62
CA LEU A 65 7.52 -4.37 8.36
C LEU A 65 6.82 -5.10 7.22
N SER A 66 5.57 -5.50 7.44
CA SER A 66 4.77 -6.23 6.47
C SER A 66 3.67 -5.34 5.88
N PHE A 67 3.58 -5.33 4.56
CA PHE A 67 2.59 -4.57 3.82
C PHE A 67 1.70 -5.51 2.99
N PHE A 68 0.42 -5.18 2.91
CA PHE A 68 -0.59 -6.03 2.27
C PHE A 68 -0.62 -7.42 2.90
N SER A 69 -0.55 -7.44 4.23
CA SER A 69 -0.27 -8.64 5.05
C SER A 69 -1.34 -9.72 4.96
N GLY A 70 -2.54 -9.39 4.44
CA GLY A 70 -3.66 -10.32 4.44
C GLY A 70 -3.94 -10.82 5.85
N ALA A 71 -4.09 -12.12 6.02
CA ALA A 71 -4.22 -12.77 7.34
C ALA A 71 -2.87 -13.21 7.94
N MET A 72 -1.76 -12.60 7.50
CA MET A 72 -0.38 -12.85 7.97
C MET A 72 0.19 -14.22 7.56
N GLY A 73 -0.23 -14.81 6.44
CA GLY A 73 0.28 -16.12 6.04
C GLY A 73 1.80 -16.12 5.80
N LEU A 74 2.32 -15.12 5.08
CA LEU A 74 3.76 -14.96 4.86
C LEU A 74 4.47 -14.57 6.15
N ASP A 75 3.89 -13.69 6.94
CA ASP A 75 4.46 -13.19 8.19
C ASP A 75 4.68 -14.31 9.22
N ILE A 76 3.72 -15.22 9.34
CA ILE A 76 3.84 -16.41 10.22
C ILE A 76 5.05 -17.25 9.81
N GLY A 77 5.26 -17.47 8.50
CA GLY A 77 6.44 -18.17 8.02
C GLY A 77 7.74 -17.46 8.39
N LEU A 78 7.79 -16.14 8.26
CA LEU A 78 8.95 -15.33 8.65
C LEU A 78 9.18 -15.36 10.17
N GLU A 79 8.13 -15.30 10.98
CA GLU A 79 8.24 -15.39 12.44
C GLU A 79 8.76 -16.77 12.90
N GLN A 80 8.41 -17.86 12.21
CA GLN A 80 8.93 -19.20 12.49
C GLN A 80 10.46 -19.29 12.27
N GLU A 81 10.99 -18.46 11.35
CA GLU A 81 12.43 -18.31 11.11
C GLU A 81 13.10 -17.25 12.00
N GLY A 82 12.41 -16.78 13.04
CA GLY A 82 12.95 -15.84 14.02
C GLY A 82 12.89 -14.37 13.61
N ILE A 83 12.25 -14.02 12.52
CA ILE A 83 12.08 -12.64 12.08
C ILE A 83 11.01 -11.95 12.96
N ASN A 84 11.31 -10.76 13.41
CA ASN A 84 10.43 -10.00 14.30
C ASN A 84 9.51 -9.06 13.51
N ILE A 85 8.27 -9.44 13.28
CA ILE A 85 7.29 -8.60 12.59
C ILE A 85 6.77 -7.53 13.56
N LEU A 86 7.05 -6.27 13.26
CA LEU A 86 6.67 -5.13 14.10
C LEU A 86 5.37 -4.48 13.67
N LEU A 87 5.07 -4.48 12.39
CA LEU A 87 3.92 -3.82 11.79
C LEU A 87 3.29 -4.66 10.69
N ALA A 88 1.97 -4.69 10.65
CA ALA A 88 1.17 -5.15 9.53
C ALA A 88 0.38 -3.97 8.92
N CYS A 89 0.35 -3.89 7.59
CA CYS A 89 -0.44 -2.91 6.84
C CYS A 89 -1.50 -3.67 6.03
N GLU A 90 -2.78 -3.50 6.39
CA GLU A 90 -3.89 -4.23 5.78
C GLU A 90 -5.19 -3.43 5.81
N THR A 91 -5.95 -3.46 4.71
CA THR A 91 -7.21 -2.71 4.56
C THR A 91 -8.46 -3.56 4.71
N ASP A 92 -8.36 -4.89 4.51
CA ASP A 92 -9.50 -5.78 4.62
C ASP A 92 -9.87 -6.04 6.08
N ASN A 93 -11.12 -5.79 6.45
CA ASN A 93 -11.59 -5.90 7.83
C ASN A 93 -11.55 -7.34 8.37
N ALA A 94 -11.75 -8.37 7.54
CA ALA A 94 -11.69 -9.75 7.99
C ALA A 94 -10.24 -10.15 8.30
N CYS A 95 -9.30 -9.75 7.42
CA CYS A 95 -7.87 -9.93 7.65
C CYS A 95 -7.41 -9.17 8.91
N ARG A 96 -7.82 -7.91 9.08
CA ARG A 96 -7.48 -7.11 10.27
C ARG A 96 -7.97 -7.74 11.57
N ARG A 97 -9.21 -8.29 11.59
CA ARG A 97 -9.72 -9.04 12.76
C ARG A 97 -8.88 -10.27 13.06
N THR A 98 -8.46 -11.00 12.03
CA THR A 98 -7.57 -12.16 12.15
C THR A 98 -6.21 -11.76 12.73
N ILE A 99 -5.61 -10.69 12.23
CA ILE A 99 -4.35 -10.13 12.75
C ILE A 99 -4.48 -9.78 14.23
N VAL A 100 -5.54 -9.05 14.60
CA VAL A 100 -5.73 -8.64 16.01
C VAL A 100 -5.94 -9.82 16.95
N ALA A 101 -6.62 -10.86 16.49
CA ALA A 101 -6.89 -12.05 17.29
C ALA A 101 -5.62 -12.89 17.52
N ASN A 102 -4.80 -13.05 16.49
CA ASN A 102 -3.61 -13.91 16.54
C ASN A 102 -2.37 -13.16 17.05
N GLU A 103 -2.19 -11.89 16.66
CA GLU A 103 -1.05 -11.05 16.97
C GLU A 103 -1.48 -9.77 17.74
N PRO A 104 -1.94 -9.86 18.99
CA PRO A 104 -2.46 -8.71 19.73
C PRO A 104 -1.41 -7.63 20.02
N GLY A 105 -0.14 -7.95 19.86
CA GLY A 105 0.99 -7.03 20.10
C GLY A 105 1.50 -6.29 18.88
N ILE A 106 1.13 -6.70 17.65
CA ILE A 106 1.65 -6.11 16.43
C ILE A 106 1.08 -4.71 16.18
N GLY A 107 1.85 -3.83 15.56
CA GLY A 107 1.35 -2.58 14.99
C GLY A 107 0.42 -2.88 13.81
N LEU A 108 -0.63 -2.10 13.64
CA LEU A 108 -1.59 -2.31 12.56
C LEU A 108 -2.01 -0.97 11.97
N ILE A 109 -1.80 -0.80 10.68
CA ILE A 109 -2.24 0.36 9.92
C ILE A 109 -3.14 -0.05 8.76
N GLY A 110 -3.87 0.90 8.21
CA GLY A 110 -4.80 0.71 7.10
C GLY A 110 -4.15 0.85 5.74
N ASP A 111 -4.66 1.79 4.93
CA ASP A 111 -4.17 2.01 3.58
C ASP A 111 -2.79 2.70 3.60
N ILE A 112 -1.79 2.06 3.01
CA ILE A 112 -0.40 2.58 2.96
C ILE A 112 -0.30 4.01 2.44
N ARG A 113 -1.24 4.44 1.59
CA ARG A 113 -1.28 5.80 1.02
C ARG A 113 -1.63 6.87 2.04
N ASP A 114 -2.19 6.46 3.16
CA ASP A 114 -2.66 7.35 4.21
C ASP A 114 -1.56 7.71 5.22
N TYR A 115 -0.35 7.16 5.08
CA TYR A 115 0.74 7.31 6.04
C TYR A 115 2.01 7.83 5.39
N THR A 116 2.70 8.70 6.12
CA THR A 116 4.11 9.03 5.90
C THR A 116 4.99 7.91 6.45
N VAL A 117 6.23 7.81 5.99
CA VAL A 117 7.21 6.85 6.53
C VAL A 117 7.43 7.07 8.03
N GLY A 118 7.50 8.33 8.48
CA GLY A 118 7.62 8.65 9.91
C GLY A 118 6.48 8.08 10.75
N GLU A 119 5.23 8.21 10.27
CA GLU A 119 4.06 7.60 10.93
C GLU A 119 4.11 6.06 10.91
N ILE A 120 4.55 5.45 9.79
CA ILE A 120 4.73 4.00 9.69
C ILE A 120 5.71 3.51 10.76
N LEU A 121 6.86 4.16 10.89
CA LEU A 121 7.87 3.82 11.90
C LEU A 121 7.35 4.03 13.33
N GLU A 122 6.58 5.09 13.56
CA GLU A 122 5.93 5.34 14.85
C GLU A 122 4.93 4.22 15.22
N TYR A 123 4.10 3.79 14.25
CA TYR A 123 3.18 2.66 14.45
C TYR A 123 3.90 1.33 14.66
N ALA A 124 5.08 1.16 14.08
CA ALA A 124 5.96 0.01 14.31
C ALA A 124 6.69 0.03 15.66
N ASN A 125 6.50 1.09 16.48
CA ASN A 125 7.26 1.34 17.71
C ASN A 125 8.77 1.47 17.47
N LEU A 126 9.14 1.99 16.31
CA LEU A 126 10.50 2.35 15.95
C LEU A 126 10.72 3.84 16.21
N ARG A 127 11.76 4.18 16.95
CA ARG A 127 12.23 5.57 17.10
C ARG A 127 13.02 5.98 15.85
N GLU A 128 13.33 7.27 15.71
CA GLU A 128 14.05 7.83 14.55
C GLU A 128 15.34 7.08 14.14
N ASN A 129 15.94 6.31 15.06
CA ASN A 129 17.12 5.47 14.80
C ASN A 129 16.82 3.96 14.79
N GLY A 130 15.55 3.56 14.80
CA GLY A 130 15.16 2.15 14.77
C GLY A 130 15.40 1.56 13.39
N GLN A 131 16.26 0.54 13.31
CA GLN A 131 16.56 -0.12 12.04
C GLN A 131 15.42 -1.03 11.62
N VAL A 132 14.98 -0.88 10.38
CA VAL A 132 14.16 -1.85 9.66
C VAL A 132 15.10 -2.69 8.80
N ASP A 133 15.16 -3.98 9.06
CA ASP A 133 16.02 -4.88 8.31
C ASP A 133 15.31 -5.41 7.06
N ILE A 134 14.01 -5.69 7.18
CA ILE A 134 13.21 -6.27 6.11
C ILE A 134 11.93 -5.47 5.91
N VAL A 135 11.60 -5.20 4.66
CA VAL A 135 10.25 -4.80 4.23
C VAL A 135 9.73 -5.89 3.31
N VAL A 136 8.57 -6.47 3.68
CA VAL A 136 7.92 -7.51 2.88
C VAL A 136 6.52 -7.07 2.48
N GLY A 137 6.07 -7.47 1.28
CA GLY A 137 4.71 -7.20 0.87
C GLY A 137 4.30 -7.83 -0.44
N GLY A 138 2.99 -8.15 -0.52
CA GLY A 138 2.31 -8.61 -1.73
C GLY A 138 1.37 -7.53 -2.27
N PRO A 139 1.87 -6.48 -2.94
CA PRO A 139 1.01 -5.42 -3.45
C PRO A 139 0.00 -5.95 -4.46
N PRO A 140 -1.22 -5.34 -4.55
CA PRO A 140 -2.31 -5.87 -5.37
C PRO A 140 -1.91 -6.10 -6.83
N CYS A 141 -2.06 -7.33 -7.30
CA CYS A 141 -1.69 -7.77 -8.65
C CYS A 141 -2.75 -7.51 -9.72
N GLN A 142 -3.95 -7.07 -9.34
CA GLN A 142 -5.08 -6.98 -10.26
C GLN A 142 -4.85 -6.01 -11.43
N ALA A 143 -3.97 -5.05 -11.28
CA ALA A 143 -3.55 -4.18 -12.37
C ALA A 143 -2.71 -4.92 -13.43
N PHE A 144 -2.06 -6.03 -13.05
CA PHE A 144 -1.10 -6.78 -13.87
C PHE A 144 -1.54 -8.19 -14.23
N SER A 145 -2.63 -8.71 -13.63
CA SER A 145 -3.11 -10.05 -13.90
C SER A 145 -3.87 -10.13 -15.24
N THR A 146 -3.90 -11.30 -15.84
CA THR A 146 -4.69 -11.58 -17.06
C THR A 146 -6.20 -11.43 -16.84
N ALA A 147 -6.67 -11.56 -15.60
CA ALA A 147 -8.06 -11.39 -15.21
C ALA A 147 -8.44 -9.90 -15.01
N GLY A 148 -7.46 -9.03 -14.75
CA GLY A 148 -7.63 -7.58 -14.79
C GLY A 148 -7.44 -7.07 -16.22
N LYS A 149 -8.00 -5.91 -16.54
CA LYS A 149 -7.89 -5.29 -17.88
C LYS A 149 -6.46 -4.81 -18.24
N ARG A 150 -5.42 -5.27 -17.54
CA ARG A 150 -4.00 -4.88 -17.68
C ARG A 150 -3.79 -3.36 -17.73
N LEU A 151 -4.50 -2.63 -16.87
CA LEU A 151 -4.48 -1.16 -16.85
C LEU A 151 -3.21 -0.59 -16.20
N GLY A 152 -2.28 -1.46 -15.76
CA GLY A 152 -1.01 -1.05 -15.17
C GLY A 152 -1.17 -0.07 -14.00
N PHE A 153 -0.33 0.94 -13.95
CA PHE A 153 -0.36 1.97 -12.90
C PHE A 153 -1.47 3.02 -13.06
N GLN A 154 -2.22 3.04 -14.17
CA GLN A 154 -3.42 3.89 -14.32
C GLN A 154 -4.55 3.47 -13.37
N TYR A 155 -4.52 2.25 -12.89
CA TYR A 155 -5.51 1.76 -11.94
C TYR A 155 -5.15 2.22 -10.53
N GLU A 156 -6.16 2.55 -9.71
CA GLU A 156 -5.99 3.00 -8.31
C GLU A 156 -5.05 2.08 -7.50
N ARG A 157 -5.04 0.79 -7.83
CA ARG A 157 -4.19 -0.23 -7.19
C ARG A 157 -2.75 -0.23 -7.69
N GLY A 158 -2.49 0.25 -8.91
CA GLY A 158 -1.13 0.48 -9.39
C GLY A 158 -0.44 1.61 -8.63
N ASN A 159 -1.17 2.67 -8.27
CA ASN A 159 -0.67 3.75 -7.41
C ASN A 159 -0.27 3.25 -6.01
N VAL A 160 -0.96 2.22 -5.49
CA VAL A 160 -0.60 1.59 -4.21
C VAL A 160 0.73 0.86 -4.32
N PHE A 161 1.02 0.21 -5.45
CA PHE A 161 2.31 -0.41 -5.70
C PHE A 161 3.45 0.62 -5.74
N LEU A 162 3.25 1.74 -6.43
CA LEU A 162 4.24 2.82 -6.47
C LEU A 162 4.50 3.42 -5.09
N LYS A 163 3.44 3.58 -4.28
CA LYS A 163 3.58 4.01 -2.88
C LYS A 163 4.40 3.01 -2.06
N TYR A 164 4.25 1.72 -2.30
CA TYR A 164 5.05 0.70 -1.64
C TYR A 164 6.55 0.81 -2.00
N ILE A 165 6.86 1.02 -3.29
CA ILE A 165 8.25 1.27 -3.72
C ILE A 165 8.82 2.55 -3.10
N GLU A 166 8.02 3.61 -3.00
CA GLU A 166 8.41 4.85 -2.32
C GLU A 166 8.75 4.60 -0.85
N VAL A 167 7.91 3.84 -0.14
CA VAL A 167 8.15 3.46 1.26
C VAL A 167 9.44 2.67 1.42
N ILE A 168 9.70 1.68 0.54
CA ILE A 168 10.97 0.94 0.53
C ILE A 168 12.15 1.89 0.34
N ARG A 169 12.04 2.80 -0.63
CA ARG A 169 13.11 3.77 -0.92
C ARG A 169 13.40 4.71 0.25
N GLU A 170 12.38 5.13 0.99
CA GLU A 170 12.56 6.04 2.13
C GLU A 170 13.03 5.31 3.39
N ILE A 171 12.55 4.10 3.66
CA ILE A 171 12.97 3.30 4.82
C ILE A 171 14.39 2.74 4.64
N GLN A 172 14.80 2.42 3.41
CA GLN A 172 16.10 1.81 3.10
C GLN A 172 16.37 0.52 3.90
N PRO A 173 15.43 -0.46 3.94
CA PRO A 173 15.67 -1.72 4.62
C PRO A 173 16.84 -2.47 3.98
N GLN A 174 17.49 -3.36 4.74
CA GLN A 174 18.56 -4.22 4.20
C GLN A 174 18.02 -5.16 3.11
N TYR A 175 16.79 -5.64 3.28
CA TYR A 175 16.11 -6.52 2.32
C TYR A 175 14.71 -6.01 2.01
N ALA A 176 14.35 -5.99 0.73
CA ALA A 176 13.00 -5.74 0.26
C ALA A 176 12.47 -6.98 -0.47
N VAL A 177 11.36 -7.54 0.01
CA VAL A 177 10.73 -8.73 -0.58
C VAL A 177 9.39 -8.32 -1.17
N ILE A 178 9.24 -8.51 -2.48
CA ILE A 178 8.03 -8.15 -3.22
C ILE A 178 7.43 -9.42 -3.83
N GLU A 179 6.33 -9.89 -3.25
CA GLU A 179 5.56 -11.00 -3.80
C GLU A 179 4.58 -10.48 -4.85
N ASN A 180 4.52 -11.12 -6.02
CA ASN A 180 3.54 -10.77 -7.04
C ASN A 180 3.29 -11.94 -8.01
N VAL A 181 2.22 -11.81 -8.81
CA VAL A 181 1.85 -12.82 -9.80
C VAL A 181 2.69 -12.74 -11.06
N ARG A 182 2.77 -13.85 -11.81
CA ARG A 182 3.47 -13.92 -13.11
C ARG A 182 3.03 -12.86 -14.12
N GLY A 183 1.80 -12.35 -14.01
CA GLY A 183 1.30 -11.28 -14.89
C GLY A 183 2.14 -10.01 -14.88
N LEU A 184 2.90 -9.75 -13.81
CA LEU A 184 3.83 -8.64 -13.71
C LEU A 184 4.94 -8.72 -14.78
N PHE A 185 5.44 -9.92 -15.10
CA PHE A 185 6.49 -10.13 -16.10
C PHE A 185 6.06 -9.77 -17.53
N SER A 186 4.76 -9.77 -17.80
CA SER A 186 4.22 -9.47 -19.13
C SER A 186 3.39 -8.18 -19.17
N SER A 187 3.36 -7.42 -18.09
CA SER A 187 2.61 -6.16 -18.04
C SER A 187 3.38 -5.02 -18.72
N ALA A 188 2.66 -4.21 -19.48
CA ALA A 188 3.17 -2.97 -20.03
C ALA A 188 3.03 -1.83 -19.02
N LEU A 189 3.99 -0.91 -19.02
CA LEU A 189 3.97 0.30 -18.19
C LEU A 189 2.85 1.24 -18.66
N SER A 190 2.21 1.93 -17.72
CA SER A 190 1.28 3.00 -18.06
C SER A 190 2.03 4.24 -18.53
N ILE A 191 1.48 4.89 -19.56
CA ILE A 191 2.08 6.08 -20.19
C ILE A 191 1.99 7.33 -19.28
N ASP A 192 1.17 7.30 -18.25
CA ASP A 192 0.91 8.47 -17.38
C ASP A 192 1.97 8.68 -16.29
N ILE A 193 3.03 7.87 -16.27
CA ILE A 193 4.14 8.07 -15.33
C ILE A 193 5.15 8.96 -16.03
N ASP A 194 5.23 10.21 -15.60
CA ASP A 194 6.21 11.19 -16.07
C ASP A 194 7.32 11.38 -15.02
N ASP A 195 8.37 10.60 -15.12
CA ASP A 195 9.55 10.70 -14.27
C ASP A 195 10.86 10.52 -15.07
N GLU A 196 12.01 10.65 -14.40
CA GLU A 196 13.32 10.55 -15.05
C GLU A 196 13.54 9.21 -15.77
N ILE A 197 12.99 8.12 -15.23
CA ILE A 197 13.13 6.78 -15.83
C ILE A 197 12.33 6.73 -17.12
N THR A 198 11.06 7.12 -17.10
CA THR A 198 10.20 7.08 -18.28
C THR A 198 10.64 8.06 -19.36
N ARG A 199 11.19 9.22 -18.98
CA ARG A 199 11.77 10.20 -19.93
C ARG A 199 13.04 9.71 -20.61
N SER A 200 13.75 8.76 -20.01
CA SER A 200 14.99 8.19 -20.57
C SER A 200 14.75 7.16 -21.67
N TYR A 201 13.51 6.72 -21.84
CA TYR A 201 13.12 5.72 -22.85
C TYR A 201 12.02 6.29 -23.74
N ASP A 202 11.93 5.78 -24.95
CA ASP A 202 10.89 6.22 -25.86
C ASP A 202 9.50 5.69 -25.46
N LEU A 203 8.43 6.35 -25.94
CA LEU A 203 7.04 5.99 -25.60
C LEU A 203 6.66 4.57 -26.05
N ASP A 204 7.30 4.02 -27.07
CA ASP A 204 7.00 2.68 -27.56
C ASP A 204 7.57 1.61 -26.61
N TRP A 205 8.68 1.90 -25.91
CA TRP A 205 9.18 1.02 -24.87
C TRP A 205 8.15 0.80 -23.75
N ALA A 206 7.49 1.85 -23.28
CA ALA A 206 6.49 1.74 -22.20
C ALA A 206 5.35 0.79 -22.53
N LYS A 207 5.02 0.61 -23.81
CA LYS A 207 3.97 -0.30 -24.30
C LYS A 207 4.44 -1.76 -24.43
N THR A 208 5.73 -2.03 -24.27
CA THR A 208 6.25 -3.39 -24.45
C THR A 208 5.94 -4.29 -23.24
N PRO A 209 5.65 -5.59 -23.46
CA PRO A 209 5.53 -6.53 -22.37
C PRO A 209 6.78 -6.56 -21.48
N GLY A 210 6.57 -6.50 -20.14
CA GLY A 210 7.66 -6.52 -19.18
C GLY A 210 8.22 -5.14 -18.81
N SER A 211 7.82 -4.05 -19.47
CA SER A 211 8.27 -2.70 -19.13
C SER A 211 7.91 -2.28 -17.71
N THR A 212 6.80 -2.77 -17.16
CA THR A 212 6.42 -2.54 -15.75
C THR A 212 7.48 -3.10 -14.79
N LEU A 213 7.88 -4.36 -14.96
CA LEU A 213 8.91 -4.96 -14.11
C LEU A 213 10.25 -4.26 -14.25
N PHE A 214 10.62 -3.92 -15.49
CA PHE A 214 11.84 -3.16 -15.77
C PHE A 214 11.82 -1.80 -15.05
N TYR A 215 10.71 -1.08 -15.09
CA TYR A 215 10.54 0.19 -14.39
C TYR A 215 10.71 0.04 -12.88
N ILE A 216 10.04 -0.96 -12.27
CA ILE A 216 10.16 -1.25 -10.85
C ILE A 216 11.62 -1.55 -10.48
N LYS A 217 12.27 -2.41 -11.28
CA LYS A 217 13.68 -2.73 -11.08
C LYS A 217 14.56 -1.47 -11.12
N LYS A 218 14.36 -0.60 -12.09
CA LYS A 218 15.10 0.68 -12.18
C LYS A 218 14.85 1.60 -10.98
N LYS A 219 13.63 1.65 -10.46
CA LYS A 219 13.32 2.39 -9.22
C LYS A 219 14.08 1.83 -8.01
N LEU A 220 14.15 0.51 -7.88
CA LEU A 220 14.88 -0.15 -6.80
C LEU A 220 16.40 -0.01 -6.97
N GLU A 221 16.95 -0.17 -8.19
CA GLU A 221 18.36 0.09 -8.49
C GLU A 221 18.77 1.53 -8.14
N ALA A 222 17.93 2.52 -8.50
CA ALA A 222 18.15 3.92 -8.14
C ALA A 222 18.09 4.17 -6.61
N ALA A 223 17.43 3.29 -5.88
CA ALA A 223 17.40 3.29 -4.42
C ALA A 223 18.54 2.47 -3.78
N GLY A 224 19.45 1.88 -4.56
CA GLY A 224 20.61 1.13 -4.07
C GLY A 224 20.42 -0.38 -3.96
N TYR A 225 19.30 -0.93 -4.45
CA TYR A 225 19.05 -2.38 -4.47
C TYR A 225 19.54 -3.01 -5.79
N ASN A 226 19.99 -4.28 -5.72
CA ASN A 226 20.48 -5.07 -6.85
C ASN A 226 19.45 -6.11 -7.32
#